data_385566dac71601b4bc5382cb178dd6ca
#
_entry.id   385566dac71601b4bc5382cb178dd6ca
#
_cell.length_a   1.000
_cell.length_b   1.000
_cell.length_c   1.000
_cell.angle_alpha   90.00
_cell.angle_beta   90.00
_cell.angle_gamma   90.00
#
_symmetry.space_group_name_H-M   'P 1'
#
loop_
_entity.id
_entity.type
_entity.pdbx_description
1 polymer ?
#
loop_
_entity_poly.entity_id
_entity_poly.type
_entity_poly.pdbx_seq_one_letter_code
_entity_poly.pdbx_strand_id
1 'polypeptide(L)'
;PTRRSSDLLKTAFPLEEFEEKFDAQKLTSIMNYPDIYKDVYVQVAQWIYGRSAQLVAASLTGLIMLLKSYNKDIRKVCLVAEGSLFWSENRKDKNYNILVMEKLRELLQLFGLKDIEVDIKSMNNANLIGTGIVALS
;
A
#
# COMPACT_ATOMS: atom_id res chain seq x y z
N PRO A 1 -32.27 8.99 9.15
CA PRO A 1 -31.46 7.79 8.99
C PRO A 1 -30.33 8.08 8.01
N THR A 2 -29.11 8.04 8.52
CA THR A 2 -27.90 8.17 7.71
C THR A 2 -27.79 6.96 6.77
N ARG A 3 -27.99 7.19 5.48
CA ARG A 3 -27.72 6.16 4.46
C ARG A 3 -26.26 5.70 4.62
N ARG A 4 -26.06 4.41 4.85
CA ARG A 4 -24.71 3.83 4.91
C ARG A 4 -24.03 4.01 3.57
N SER A 5 -22.72 4.26 3.58
CA SER A 5 -21.90 4.42 2.35
C SER A 5 -22.08 3.24 1.37
N SER A 6 -22.38 2.04 1.89
CA SER A 6 -22.72 0.86 1.10
C SER A 6 -24.00 1.01 0.26
N ASP A 7 -24.98 1.81 0.72
CA ASP A 7 -26.25 1.99 0.01
C ASP A 7 -26.12 3.00 -1.13
N LEU A 8 -25.21 3.97 -0.97
CA LEU A 8 -24.85 4.93 -2.04
C LEU A 8 -24.10 4.22 -3.17
N LEU A 9 -23.21 3.29 -2.85
CA LEU A 9 -22.51 2.48 -3.86
C LEU A 9 -23.49 1.59 -4.63
N LYS A 10 -24.45 0.94 -3.96
CA LYS A 10 -25.47 0.09 -4.60
C LYS A 10 -26.42 0.83 -5.53
N THR A 11 -26.69 2.13 -5.27
CA THR A 11 -27.51 2.96 -6.14
C THR A 11 -26.76 3.53 -7.35
N ALA A 12 -25.44 3.60 -7.27
CA ALA A 12 -24.60 4.11 -8.36
C ALA A 12 -24.22 3.03 -9.40
N PHE A 13 -24.39 1.75 -9.06
CA PHE A 13 -23.96 0.63 -9.92
C PHE A 13 -25.11 -0.36 -10.11
N PRO A 14 -25.32 -0.91 -11.33
CA PRO A 14 -26.27 -2.00 -11.57
C PRO A 14 -25.91 -3.21 -10.71
N LEU A 15 -26.89 -3.81 -10.04
CA LEU A 15 -26.71 -4.95 -9.12
C LEU A 15 -25.99 -6.14 -9.77
N GLU A 16 -26.17 -6.34 -11.07
CA GLU A 16 -25.55 -7.42 -11.85
C GLU A 16 -24.01 -7.29 -11.95
N GLU A 17 -23.45 -6.08 -11.82
CA GLU A 17 -22.01 -5.84 -11.84
C GLU A 17 -21.36 -6.06 -10.44
N PHE A 18 -22.14 -6.19 -9.37
CA PHE A 18 -21.68 -6.39 -8.00
C PHE A 18 -21.50 -7.86 -7.58
N GLU A 19 -21.94 -8.81 -8.40
CA GLU A 19 -21.76 -10.25 -8.12
C GLU A 19 -20.30 -10.72 -8.31
N GLU A 20 -19.47 -9.97 -9.07
CA GLU A 20 -18.04 -10.23 -9.12
C GLU A 20 -17.37 -9.76 -7.82
N LYS A 21 -16.63 -10.65 -7.17
CA LYS A 21 -15.79 -10.31 -6.00
C LYS A 21 -14.81 -9.22 -6.37
N PHE A 22 -14.91 -8.08 -5.71
CA PHE A 22 -13.96 -6.99 -5.83
C PHE A 22 -12.81 -7.24 -4.85
N ASP A 23 -11.91 -8.13 -5.23
CA ASP A 23 -10.73 -8.50 -4.46
C ASP A 23 -9.47 -7.72 -4.90
N ALA A 24 -8.35 -7.99 -4.25
CA ALA A 24 -7.08 -7.35 -4.57
C ALA A 24 -6.59 -7.67 -5.99
N GLN A 25 -6.92 -8.85 -6.52
CA GLN A 25 -6.56 -9.24 -7.88
C GLN A 25 -7.34 -8.42 -8.91
N LYS A 26 -8.64 -8.23 -8.70
CA LYS A 26 -9.47 -7.38 -9.57
C LYS A 26 -9.01 -5.93 -9.53
N LEU A 27 -8.68 -5.42 -8.33
CA LEU A 27 -8.13 -4.08 -8.15
C LEU A 27 -6.85 -3.89 -8.96
N THR A 28 -5.90 -4.82 -8.85
CA THR A 28 -4.65 -4.82 -9.61
C THR A 28 -4.90 -4.86 -11.11
N SER A 29 -5.87 -5.68 -11.56
CA SER A 29 -6.26 -5.76 -12.98
C SER A 29 -6.79 -4.41 -13.50
N ILE A 30 -7.63 -3.71 -12.74
CA ILE A 30 -8.14 -2.38 -13.10
C ILE A 30 -6.99 -1.38 -13.25
N MET A 31 -6.03 -1.41 -12.34
CA MET A 31 -4.89 -0.49 -12.35
C MET A 31 -3.91 -0.79 -13.50
N ASN A 32 -3.72 -2.06 -13.84
CA ASN A 32 -2.83 -2.48 -14.93
C ASN A 32 -3.45 -2.27 -16.32
N TYR A 33 -4.77 -2.40 -16.43
CA TYR A 33 -5.50 -2.34 -17.70
C TYR A 33 -6.69 -1.37 -17.63
N PRO A 34 -6.47 -0.10 -17.28
CA PRO A 34 -7.55 0.83 -17.01
C PRO A 34 -8.47 1.09 -18.22
N ASP A 35 -7.96 0.93 -19.45
CA ASP A 35 -8.70 1.25 -20.67
C ASP A 35 -9.84 0.25 -20.98
N ILE A 36 -9.82 -0.93 -20.36
CA ILE A 36 -10.90 -1.93 -20.53
C ILE A 36 -11.99 -1.79 -19.47
N TYR A 37 -11.86 -0.88 -18.52
CA TYR A 37 -12.82 -0.65 -17.45
C TYR A 37 -13.48 0.72 -17.58
N LYS A 38 -14.70 0.85 -17.04
CA LYS A 38 -15.38 2.16 -16.95
C LYS A 38 -14.57 3.10 -16.06
N ASP A 39 -14.52 4.37 -16.42
CA ASP A 39 -13.75 5.40 -15.70
C ASP A 39 -14.05 5.44 -14.19
N VAL A 40 -15.31 5.21 -13.80
CA VAL A 40 -15.70 5.19 -12.39
C VAL A 40 -15.00 4.07 -11.60
N TYR A 41 -14.81 2.90 -12.18
CA TYR A 41 -14.06 1.81 -11.53
C TYR A 41 -12.59 2.16 -11.38
N VAL A 42 -12.02 2.79 -12.41
CA VAL A 42 -10.63 3.24 -12.38
C VAL A 42 -10.42 4.29 -11.30
N GLN A 43 -11.33 5.28 -11.18
CA GLN A 43 -11.27 6.30 -10.14
C GLN A 43 -11.38 5.70 -8.72
N VAL A 44 -12.33 4.78 -8.51
CA VAL A 44 -12.48 4.08 -7.23
C VAL A 44 -11.24 3.27 -6.91
N ALA A 45 -10.69 2.55 -7.88
CA ALA A 45 -9.47 1.77 -7.72
C ALA A 45 -8.28 2.65 -7.34
N GLN A 46 -8.09 3.78 -8.02
CA GLN A 46 -7.04 4.76 -7.70
C GLN A 46 -7.20 5.31 -6.28
N TRP A 47 -8.42 5.63 -5.87
CA TRP A 47 -8.68 6.09 -4.52
C TRP A 47 -8.35 5.03 -3.45
N ILE A 48 -8.73 3.77 -3.68
CA ILE A 48 -8.39 2.64 -2.79
C ILE A 48 -6.89 2.45 -2.71
N TYR A 49 -6.18 2.49 -3.84
CA TYR A 49 -4.71 2.39 -3.90
C TYR A 49 -4.04 3.50 -3.09
N GLY A 50 -4.44 4.74 -3.33
CA GLY A 50 -3.90 5.90 -2.62
C GLY A 50 -4.15 5.81 -1.11
N ARG A 51 -5.36 5.44 -0.70
CA ARG A 51 -5.70 5.26 0.71
C ARG A 51 -4.92 4.12 1.36
N SER A 52 -4.81 2.99 0.68
CA SER A 52 -4.00 1.84 1.13
C SER A 52 -2.54 2.23 1.30
N ALA A 53 -1.94 2.93 0.33
CA ALA A 53 -0.57 3.40 0.41
C ALA A 53 -0.34 4.33 1.61
N GLN A 54 -1.28 5.22 1.91
CA GLN A 54 -1.23 6.09 3.10
C GLN A 54 -1.21 5.29 4.40
N LEU A 55 -2.07 4.27 4.52
CA LEU A 55 -2.15 3.42 5.72
C LEU A 55 -0.87 2.60 5.91
N VAL A 56 -0.32 2.03 4.84
CA VAL A 56 0.95 1.31 4.88
C VAL A 56 2.08 2.24 5.29
N ALA A 57 2.17 3.43 4.67
CA ALA A 57 3.19 4.43 5.02
C ALA A 57 3.09 4.88 6.49
N ALA A 58 1.87 5.07 7.00
CA ALA A 58 1.65 5.43 8.41
C ALA A 58 2.13 4.32 9.35
N SER A 59 1.82 3.05 9.04
CA SER A 59 2.28 1.90 9.81
C SER A 59 3.81 1.79 9.82
N LEU A 60 4.45 1.94 8.66
CA LEU A 60 5.91 1.92 8.52
C LEU A 60 6.56 3.09 9.28
N THR A 61 5.96 4.28 9.23
CA THR A 61 6.42 5.43 10.01
C THR A 61 6.42 5.13 11.50
N GLY A 62 5.32 4.55 12.02
CA GLY A 62 5.22 4.14 13.41
C GLY A 62 6.30 3.14 13.82
N LEU A 63 6.59 2.14 12.98
CA LEU A 63 7.68 1.19 13.21
C LEU A 63 9.06 1.87 13.22
N ILE A 64 9.32 2.78 12.29
CA ILE A 64 10.59 3.53 12.24
C ILE A 64 10.75 4.43 13.47
N MET A 65 9.67 5.08 13.92
CA MET A 65 9.66 5.85 15.17
C MET A 65 9.99 4.96 16.38
N LEU A 66 9.40 3.79 16.43
CA LEU A 66 9.66 2.81 17.49
C LEU A 66 11.13 2.35 17.47
N LEU A 67 11.66 1.98 16.31
CA LEU A 67 13.08 1.62 16.15
C LEU A 67 14.00 2.76 16.60
N LYS A 68 13.69 4.01 16.22
CA LYS A 68 14.45 5.19 16.63
C LYS A 68 14.40 5.44 18.13
N SER A 69 13.29 5.09 18.80
CA SER A 69 13.18 5.22 20.26
C SER A 69 14.10 4.24 21.01
N TYR A 70 14.27 3.04 20.47
CA TYR A 70 15.19 2.04 21.03
C TYR A 70 16.66 2.30 20.70
N ASN A 71 16.94 2.79 19.50
CA ASN A 71 18.29 3.11 19.06
C ASN A 71 18.33 4.49 18.38
N LYS A 72 18.78 5.49 19.13
CA LYS A 72 18.84 6.89 18.69
C LYS A 72 19.82 7.14 17.54
N ASP A 73 20.77 6.22 17.32
CA ASP A 73 21.80 6.35 16.31
C ASP A 73 21.41 5.79 14.94
N ILE A 74 20.20 5.21 14.81
CA ILE A 74 19.70 4.75 13.53
C ILE A 74 19.65 5.90 12.53
N ARG A 75 20.30 5.70 11.37
CA ARG A 75 20.32 6.61 10.22
C ARG A 75 19.80 5.95 8.96
N LYS A 76 19.72 4.62 8.93
CA LYS A 76 19.27 3.86 7.76
C LYS A 76 18.39 2.70 8.16
N VAL A 77 17.29 2.52 7.43
CA VAL A 77 16.35 1.40 7.57
C VAL A 77 16.17 0.75 6.21
N CYS A 78 16.31 -0.56 6.15
CA CYS A 78 16.00 -1.34 4.96
C CYS A 78 14.68 -2.07 5.17
N LEU A 79 13.70 -1.78 4.33
CA LEU A 79 12.41 -2.46 4.30
C LEU A 79 12.47 -3.57 3.25
N VAL A 80 12.11 -4.78 3.65
CA VAL A 80 11.95 -5.89 2.71
C VAL A 80 10.46 -6.01 2.38
N ALA A 81 10.13 -5.84 1.11
CA ALA A 81 8.77 -5.92 0.62
C ALA A 81 8.60 -7.13 -0.29
N GLU A 82 7.61 -7.96 0.02
CA GLU A 82 7.23 -9.14 -0.76
C GLU A 82 5.75 -9.03 -1.15
N GLY A 83 5.41 -9.61 -2.29
CA GLY A 83 4.04 -9.69 -2.79
C GLY A 83 3.79 -8.86 -4.05
N SER A 84 2.93 -9.41 -4.91
CA SER A 84 2.62 -8.85 -6.23
C SER A 84 1.92 -7.50 -6.16
N LEU A 85 1.13 -7.25 -5.12
CA LEU A 85 0.44 -5.98 -4.96
C LEU A 85 1.42 -4.81 -4.76
N PHE A 86 2.44 -5.01 -3.92
CA PHE A 86 3.41 -3.95 -3.63
C PHE A 86 4.23 -3.55 -4.88
N TRP A 87 4.52 -4.52 -5.74
CA TRP A 87 5.28 -4.32 -6.97
C TRP A 87 4.40 -4.17 -8.22
N SER A 88 3.07 -4.01 -8.05
CA SER A 88 2.15 -3.86 -9.16
C SER A 88 2.36 -2.55 -9.92
N GLU A 89 2.20 -2.63 -11.23
CA GLU A 89 2.20 -1.46 -12.10
C GLU A 89 0.87 -0.71 -12.04
N ASN A 90 0.92 0.58 -12.32
CA ASN A 90 -0.25 1.43 -12.51
C ASN A 90 -0.03 2.28 -13.75
N ARG A 91 -0.78 2.02 -14.82
CA ARG A 91 -0.59 2.68 -16.11
C ARG A 91 -1.15 4.10 -16.17
N LYS A 92 -2.04 4.48 -15.25
CA LYS A 92 -2.63 5.85 -15.22
C LYS A 92 -2.06 6.73 -14.11
N ASP A 93 -1.28 6.16 -13.19
CA ASP A 93 -0.71 6.89 -12.07
C ASP A 93 0.60 6.20 -11.63
N LYS A 94 1.13 6.61 -10.49
CA LYS A 94 2.33 6.03 -9.90
C LYS A 94 2.11 4.59 -9.43
N ASN A 95 3.11 3.75 -9.60
CA ASN A 95 3.11 2.39 -9.07
C ASN A 95 2.94 2.40 -7.54
N TYR A 96 2.34 1.34 -7.01
CA TYR A 96 1.98 1.28 -5.58
C TYR A 96 3.18 1.49 -4.64
N ASN A 97 4.31 0.86 -4.92
CA ASN A 97 5.55 1.04 -4.16
C ASN A 97 6.03 2.50 -4.15
N ILE A 98 5.88 3.22 -5.26
CA ILE A 98 6.24 4.64 -5.35
C ILE A 98 5.30 5.48 -4.48
N LEU A 99 3.99 5.23 -4.54
CA LEU A 99 3.00 5.92 -3.69
C LEU A 99 3.30 5.71 -2.20
N VAL A 100 3.59 4.47 -1.78
CA VAL A 100 3.95 4.17 -0.39
C VAL A 100 5.21 4.93 0.02
N MET A 101 6.25 4.93 -0.81
CA MET A 101 7.51 5.60 -0.49
C MET A 101 7.39 7.12 -0.41
N GLU A 102 6.61 7.72 -1.29
CA GLU A 102 6.35 9.16 -1.23
C GLU A 102 5.64 9.53 0.07
N LYS A 103 4.56 8.81 0.40
CA LYS A 103 3.82 9.04 1.64
C LYS A 103 4.66 8.77 2.90
N LEU A 104 5.51 7.76 2.86
CA LEU A 104 6.45 7.47 3.94
C LEU A 104 7.43 8.63 4.15
N ARG A 105 8.02 9.18 3.08
CA ARG A 105 8.93 10.32 3.17
C ARG A 105 8.24 11.57 3.70
N GLU A 106 7.01 11.85 3.23
CA GLU A 106 6.19 12.96 3.75
C GLU A 106 5.97 12.84 5.27
N LEU A 107 5.60 11.65 5.74
CA LEU A 107 5.36 11.40 7.16
C LEU A 107 6.66 11.46 7.98
N LEU A 108 7.75 10.88 7.51
CA LEU A 108 9.05 10.97 8.19
C LEU A 108 9.50 12.43 8.32
N GLN A 109 9.30 13.25 7.30
CA GLN A 109 9.59 14.68 7.37
C GLN A 109 8.71 15.38 8.41
N LEU A 110 7.41 15.08 8.42
CA LEU A 110 6.43 15.66 9.35
C LEU A 110 6.79 15.34 10.82
N PHE A 111 7.28 14.13 11.09
CA PHE A 111 7.67 13.69 12.43
C PHE A 111 9.15 13.97 12.78
N GLY A 112 9.85 14.77 11.98
CA GLY A 112 11.24 15.17 12.27
C GLY A 112 12.27 14.06 12.08
N LEU A 113 11.94 13.02 11.29
CA LEU A 113 12.80 11.85 11.01
C LEU A 113 13.41 11.90 9.61
N LYS A 114 13.55 13.09 9.03
CA LYS A 114 14.08 13.29 7.67
C LYS A 114 15.54 12.82 7.48
N ASP A 115 16.28 12.64 8.58
CA ASP A 115 17.65 12.17 8.63
C ASP A 115 17.76 10.63 8.51
N ILE A 116 16.64 9.93 8.52
CA ILE A 116 16.59 8.48 8.34
C ILE A 116 16.42 8.15 6.86
N GLU A 117 17.45 7.53 6.29
CA GLU A 117 17.40 6.95 4.95
C GLU A 117 16.59 5.66 4.98
N VAL A 118 15.61 5.53 4.05
CA VAL A 118 14.79 4.32 3.92
C VAL A 118 14.96 3.73 2.54
N ASP A 119 15.51 2.52 2.48
CA ASP A 119 15.58 1.69 1.27
C ASP A 119 14.48 0.63 1.30
N ILE A 120 13.91 0.33 0.12
CA ILE A 120 13.04 -0.84 -0.05
C ILE A 120 13.70 -1.83 -0.99
N LYS A 121 13.71 -3.10 -0.58
CA LYS A 121 14.24 -4.20 -1.39
C LYS A 121 13.19 -5.28 -1.57
N SER A 122 13.15 -5.87 -2.77
CA SER A 122 12.42 -7.10 -3.02
C SER A 122 13.30 -8.28 -2.63
N MET A 123 12.71 -9.25 -1.95
CA MET A 123 13.37 -10.52 -1.63
C MET A 123 12.35 -11.65 -1.75
N ASN A 124 12.65 -12.63 -2.58
CA ASN A 124 11.82 -13.82 -2.69
C ASN A 124 11.92 -14.65 -1.42
N ASN A 125 10.79 -15.16 -0.95
CA ASN A 125 10.68 -15.98 0.26
C ASN A 125 11.20 -15.28 1.54
N ALA A 126 11.09 -13.95 1.63
CA ALA A 126 11.54 -13.18 2.80
C ALA A 126 10.91 -13.68 4.10
N ASN A 127 9.61 -14.01 4.07
CA ASN A 127 8.87 -14.54 5.21
C ASN A 127 9.44 -15.89 5.68
N LEU A 128 9.76 -16.79 4.75
CA LEU A 128 10.32 -18.10 5.05
C LEU A 128 11.71 -17.98 5.65
N ILE A 129 12.57 -17.14 5.09
CA ILE A 129 13.93 -16.87 5.57
C ILE A 129 13.88 -16.25 6.96
N GLY A 130 13.03 -15.22 7.16
CA GLY A 130 12.86 -14.56 8.45
C GLY A 130 12.38 -15.52 9.54
N THR A 131 11.40 -16.36 9.25
CA THR A 131 10.91 -17.38 10.18
C THR A 131 11.99 -18.40 10.51
N GLY A 132 12.80 -18.81 9.52
CA GLY A 132 13.93 -19.72 9.74
C GLY A 132 15.00 -19.14 10.66
N ILE A 133 15.32 -17.85 10.50
CA ILE A 133 16.28 -17.15 11.38
C ILE A 133 15.78 -17.10 12.83
N VAL A 134 14.51 -16.72 13.03
CA VAL A 134 13.91 -16.67 14.37
C VAL A 134 13.84 -18.04 15.03
N ALA A 135 13.60 -19.11 14.28
CA ALA A 135 13.56 -20.46 14.80
C ALA A 135 14.95 -21.01 15.22
N LEU A 136 16.03 -20.41 14.72
CA LEU A 136 17.42 -20.80 15.04
C LEU A 136 18.07 -19.91 16.10
N SER A 137 17.43 -18.82 16.50
CA SER A 137 17.90 -17.89 17.53
C SER A 137 17.35 -18.26 18.91
#